data_af4eb6e7246c2fe25744baec9c0a8c44
#
_entry.id   af4eb6e7246c2fe25744baec9c0a8c44
#
_cell.length_a   1.000
_cell.length_b   1.000
_cell.length_c   1.000
_cell.angle_alpha   90.00
_cell.angle_beta   90.00
_cell.angle_gamma   90.00
#
_symmetry.space_group_name_H-M   'P 1'
#
loop_
_entity.id
_entity.type
_entity.pdbx_description
1 polymer ?
#
loop_
_entity_poly.entity_id
_entity_poly.type
_entity_poly.pdbx_seq_one_letter_code
_entity_poly.pdbx_strand_id
1 'polypeptide(L)'
;MKGTNFRRILCILIAAMLCIGLLPIGAAADSYAAAAELRSMQKVRREIDGELFELESELDSDLSAVETVDTLFEYLDGDSRIKSINRQNGTTFGYTLKSGMTVVYDYNIVHGIREGSEPVKIEFSPAEEVRGILDDGAVTASNRNVAVYAPYLGIDEGVGTYYSETFAPVISSYTGGTLTVYGGNECDVTDLTEMYKYGVIMFDSHGLEYDGLSYIAIHNENGVTASDYSNGWVVELAGDGIQLIHL
;
A
#
# COMPACT_ATOMS: atom_id res chain seq x y z
N MET A 1 18.70 43.48 -47.95
CA MET A 1 17.61 42.74 -47.24
C MET A 1 18.12 41.50 -46.51
N LYS A 2 19.08 41.59 -45.57
CA LYS A 2 19.60 40.42 -44.81
C LYS A 2 19.53 40.58 -43.29
N GLY A 3 19.03 41.70 -42.76
CA GLY A 3 19.06 41.97 -41.32
C GLY A 3 17.79 41.53 -40.52
N THR A 4 16.66 41.37 -41.18
CA THR A 4 15.37 41.10 -40.54
C THR A 4 15.19 39.64 -40.09
N ASN A 5 15.79 38.71 -40.81
CA ASN A 5 15.69 37.29 -40.46
C ASN A 5 16.58 36.92 -39.24
N PHE A 6 17.74 37.55 -39.14
CA PHE A 6 18.65 37.30 -38.01
C PHE A 6 18.05 37.76 -36.67
N ARG A 7 17.41 38.92 -36.63
CA ARG A 7 16.71 39.41 -35.43
C ARG A 7 15.53 38.53 -35.02
N ARG A 8 14.78 37.99 -35.98
CA ARG A 8 13.68 37.06 -35.68
C ARG A 8 14.17 35.72 -35.14
N ILE A 9 15.24 35.17 -35.69
CA ILE A 9 15.86 33.92 -35.20
C ILE A 9 16.43 34.13 -33.81
N LEU A 10 17.09 35.28 -33.56
CA LEU A 10 17.64 35.57 -32.23
C LEU A 10 16.54 35.75 -31.19
N CYS A 11 15.42 36.40 -31.50
CA CYS A 11 14.28 36.51 -30.59
C CYS A 11 13.62 35.16 -30.30
N ILE A 12 13.53 34.26 -31.28
CA ILE A 12 12.99 32.92 -31.09
C ILE A 12 13.93 32.07 -30.20
N LEU A 13 15.24 32.18 -30.39
CA LEU A 13 16.22 31.49 -29.54
C LEU A 13 16.22 32.00 -28.10
N ILE A 14 16.09 33.31 -27.90
CA ILE A 14 16.01 33.93 -26.58
C ILE A 14 14.69 33.53 -25.89
N ALA A 15 13.57 33.52 -26.62
CA ALA A 15 12.28 33.06 -26.08
C ALA A 15 12.31 31.57 -25.74
N ALA A 16 12.92 30.74 -26.57
CA ALA A 16 13.11 29.30 -26.27
C ALA A 16 14.01 29.07 -25.03
N MET A 17 15.11 29.82 -24.89
CA MET A 17 15.97 29.76 -23.72
C MET A 17 15.25 30.24 -22.45
N LEU A 18 14.41 31.27 -22.53
CA LEU A 18 13.61 31.75 -21.41
C LEU A 18 12.51 30.75 -21.04
N CYS A 19 11.91 30.06 -21.99
CA CYS A 19 10.94 29.00 -21.72
C CYS A 19 11.59 27.76 -21.08
N ILE A 20 12.82 27.42 -21.45
CA ILE A 20 13.57 26.31 -20.83
C ILE A 20 14.03 26.70 -19.42
N GLY A 21 14.35 27.97 -19.18
CA GLY A 21 14.75 28.48 -17.85
C GLY A 21 13.59 28.67 -16.87
N LEU A 22 12.32 28.57 -17.35
CA LEU A 22 11.11 28.67 -16.53
C LEU A 22 10.49 27.30 -16.20
N LEU A 23 11.13 26.19 -16.57
CA LEU A 23 10.77 24.92 -15.96
C LEU A 23 10.95 25.06 -14.44
N PRO A 24 9.97 24.65 -13.64
CA PRO A 24 10.03 24.83 -12.19
C PRO A 24 11.15 23.95 -11.62
N ILE A 25 12.35 24.53 -11.56
CA ILE A 25 13.52 23.93 -10.90
C ILE A 25 13.15 23.57 -9.43
N GLY A 26 12.21 24.30 -8.82
CA GLY A 26 11.65 24.01 -7.51
C GLY A 26 10.97 22.65 -7.45
N ALA A 27 10.06 22.32 -8.37
CA ALA A 27 9.33 21.06 -8.34
C ALA A 27 10.22 19.82 -8.48
N ALA A 28 11.30 19.92 -9.26
CA ALA A 28 12.27 18.83 -9.39
C ALA A 28 13.15 18.70 -8.13
N ALA A 29 13.51 19.81 -7.49
CA ALA A 29 14.29 19.81 -6.25
C ALA A 29 13.46 19.24 -5.09
N ASP A 30 12.18 19.61 -4.99
CA ASP A 30 11.27 19.12 -3.96
C ASP A 30 10.99 17.62 -4.10
N SER A 31 10.80 17.14 -5.33
CA SER A 31 10.63 15.70 -5.58
C SER A 31 11.89 14.89 -5.25
N TYR A 32 13.07 15.45 -5.50
CA TYR A 32 14.34 14.81 -5.17
C TYR A 32 14.58 14.74 -3.66
N ALA A 33 14.21 15.80 -2.94
CA ALA A 33 14.30 15.87 -1.48
C ALA A 33 13.33 14.85 -0.83
N ALA A 34 12.08 14.80 -1.28
CA ALA A 34 11.08 13.84 -0.80
C ALA A 34 11.51 12.38 -1.05
N ALA A 35 12.05 12.09 -2.23
CA ALA A 35 12.56 10.75 -2.53
C ALA A 35 13.83 10.40 -1.72
N ALA A 36 14.66 11.37 -1.36
CA ALA A 36 15.82 11.16 -0.51
C ALA A 36 15.39 10.90 0.95
N GLU A 37 14.38 11.60 1.43
CA GLU A 37 13.78 11.41 2.75
C GLU A 37 13.17 9.99 2.87
N LEU A 38 12.34 9.58 1.92
CA LEU A 38 11.78 8.24 1.88
C LEU A 38 12.86 7.15 1.91
N ARG A 39 13.90 7.28 1.08
CA ARG A 39 15.03 6.33 1.10
C ARG A 39 15.74 6.29 2.45
N SER A 40 15.85 7.42 3.13
CA SER A 40 16.45 7.49 4.47
C SER A 40 15.59 6.76 5.51
N MET A 41 14.28 6.93 5.47
CA MET A 41 13.34 6.21 6.33
C MET A 41 13.44 4.71 6.11
N GLN A 42 13.34 4.26 4.86
CA GLN A 42 13.43 2.85 4.49
C GLN A 42 14.79 2.22 4.81
N LYS A 43 15.86 3.01 4.78
CA LYS A 43 17.18 2.52 5.19
C LYS A 43 17.20 2.19 6.68
N VAL A 44 16.76 3.13 7.53
CA VAL A 44 16.71 2.93 8.99
C VAL A 44 15.77 1.76 9.34
N ARG A 45 14.63 1.67 8.68
CA ARG A 45 13.70 0.55 8.85
C ARG A 45 14.37 -0.79 8.55
N ARG A 46 15.04 -0.94 7.39
CA ARG A 46 15.75 -2.19 7.03
C ARG A 46 16.89 -2.54 7.97
N GLU A 47 17.57 -1.56 8.54
CA GLU A 47 18.59 -1.78 9.56
C GLU A 47 17.97 -2.38 10.82
N ILE A 48 16.84 -1.84 11.29
CA ILE A 48 16.12 -2.38 12.46
C ILE A 48 15.55 -3.77 12.16
N ASP A 49 14.93 -3.99 11.01
CA ASP A 49 14.42 -5.31 10.63
C ASP A 49 15.55 -6.35 10.62
N GLY A 50 16.71 -6.01 10.05
CA GLY A 50 17.87 -6.90 10.06
C GLY A 50 18.33 -7.26 11.48
N GLU A 51 18.36 -6.28 12.38
CA GLU A 51 18.71 -6.50 13.79
C GLU A 51 17.67 -7.38 14.51
N LEU A 52 16.37 -7.18 14.23
CA LEU A 52 15.29 -8.00 14.80
C LEU A 52 15.38 -9.45 14.32
N PHE A 53 15.60 -9.69 13.02
CA PHE A 53 15.75 -11.04 12.48
C PHE A 53 17.03 -11.73 12.96
N GLU A 54 18.12 -10.99 13.11
CA GLU A 54 19.35 -11.53 13.71
C GLU A 54 19.11 -11.96 15.15
N LEU A 55 18.53 -11.07 15.98
CA LEU A 55 18.18 -11.37 17.36
C LEU A 55 17.25 -12.58 17.45
N GLU A 56 16.19 -12.61 16.65
CA GLU A 56 15.24 -13.72 16.61
C GLU A 56 15.91 -15.06 16.28
N SER A 57 16.85 -15.05 15.32
CA SER A 57 17.61 -16.25 14.94
C SER A 57 18.51 -16.79 16.04
N GLU A 58 18.86 -15.97 17.03
CA GLU A 58 19.68 -16.32 18.19
C GLU A 58 18.82 -16.80 19.38
N LEU A 59 17.51 -16.61 19.33
CA LEU A 59 16.60 -17.04 20.39
C LEU A 59 16.46 -18.58 20.41
N ASP A 60 16.10 -19.09 21.58
CA ASP A 60 15.82 -20.52 21.73
C ASP A 60 14.59 -20.91 20.91
N SER A 61 14.72 -21.96 20.11
CA SER A 61 13.63 -22.47 19.26
C SER A 61 12.42 -22.97 20.03
N ASP A 62 12.55 -23.16 21.35
CA ASP A 62 11.47 -23.60 22.21
C ASP A 62 10.63 -22.44 22.77
N LEU A 63 11.00 -21.19 22.49
CA LEU A 63 10.19 -20.03 22.87
C LEU A 63 8.86 -19.99 22.12
N SER A 64 7.82 -19.64 22.87
CA SER A 64 6.52 -19.35 22.24
C SER A 64 6.57 -18.04 21.43
N ALA A 65 5.63 -17.87 20.49
CA ALA A 65 5.48 -16.64 19.75
C ALA A 65 5.40 -15.38 20.64
N VAL A 66 4.71 -15.50 21.77
CA VAL A 66 4.56 -14.41 22.74
C VAL A 66 5.89 -14.05 23.38
N GLU A 67 6.67 -15.05 23.83
CA GLU A 67 7.99 -14.83 24.45
C GLU A 67 9.00 -14.26 23.46
N THR A 68 8.98 -14.73 22.21
CA THR A 68 9.79 -14.16 21.12
C THR A 68 9.46 -12.69 20.94
N VAL A 69 8.18 -12.37 20.77
CA VAL A 69 7.74 -10.99 20.55
C VAL A 69 7.98 -10.11 21.78
N ASP A 70 7.90 -10.61 23.00
CA ASP A 70 8.28 -9.87 24.20
C ASP A 70 9.76 -9.48 24.17
N THR A 71 10.63 -10.43 23.77
CA THR A 71 12.08 -10.18 23.67
C THR A 71 12.39 -9.12 22.60
N LEU A 72 11.77 -9.22 21.41
CA LEU A 72 11.96 -8.25 20.33
C LEU A 72 11.44 -6.86 20.72
N PHE A 73 10.30 -6.81 21.40
CA PHE A 73 9.72 -5.57 21.91
C PHE A 73 10.63 -4.89 22.92
N GLU A 74 11.14 -5.63 23.90
CA GLU A 74 12.08 -5.12 24.90
C GLU A 74 13.40 -4.65 24.27
N TYR A 75 13.88 -5.34 23.25
CA TYR A 75 15.08 -4.93 22.50
C TYR A 75 14.91 -3.56 21.85
N LEU A 76 13.74 -3.29 21.27
CA LEU A 76 13.45 -2.00 20.62
C LEU A 76 13.10 -0.89 21.61
N ASP A 77 12.64 -1.23 22.82
CA ASP A 77 12.30 -0.23 23.83
C ASP A 77 13.58 0.48 24.30
N GLY A 78 13.67 1.76 24.00
CA GLY A 78 14.86 2.58 24.26
C GLY A 78 15.81 2.74 23.09
N ASP A 79 15.56 2.13 21.93
CA ASP A 79 16.36 2.39 20.73
C ASP A 79 16.27 3.86 20.32
N SER A 80 17.42 4.46 20.12
CA SER A 80 17.52 5.89 19.83
C SER A 80 16.91 6.30 18.49
N ARG A 81 16.67 5.37 17.57
CA ARG A 81 16.02 5.58 16.25
C ARG A 81 14.50 5.62 16.37
N ILE A 82 13.94 5.08 17.46
CA ILE A 82 12.52 4.93 17.68
C ILE A 82 11.96 6.13 18.44
N LYS A 83 10.80 6.61 18.01
CA LYS A 83 10.02 7.67 18.65
C LYS A 83 9.04 7.10 19.66
N SER A 84 8.38 6.00 19.31
CA SER A 84 7.42 5.31 20.15
C SER A 84 7.31 3.85 19.73
N ILE A 85 7.01 2.99 20.70
CA ILE A 85 6.70 1.58 20.49
C ILE A 85 5.40 1.26 21.22
N ASN A 86 4.55 0.44 20.62
CA ASN A 86 3.23 0.10 21.14
C ASN A 86 2.93 -1.38 20.94
N ARG A 87 2.55 -2.06 22.01
CA ARG A 87 2.12 -3.46 21.98
C ARG A 87 0.63 -3.53 21.68
N GLN A 88 0.27 -4.23 20.61
CA GLN A 88 -1.13 -4.42 20.26
C GLN A 88 -1.74 -5.66 20.91
N ASN A 89 -1.02 -6.79 20.85
CA ASN A 89 -1.43 -8.07 21.44
C ASN A 89 -0.21 -8.95 21.74
N GLY A 90 -0.43 -10.21 22.04
CA GLY A 90 0.64 -11.17 22.38
C GLY A 90 1.66 -11.40 21.26
N THR A 91 1.26 -11.27 20.00
CA THR A 91 2.08 -11.59 18.83
C THR A 91 2.36 -10.42 17.92
N THR A 92 1.82 -9.21 18.24
CA THR A 92 1.91 -8.03 17.37
C THR A 92 2.32 -6.79 18.15
N PHE A 93 3.28 -6.05 17.63
CA PHE A 93 3.61 -4.70 18.10
C PHE A 93 3.91 -3.78 16.92
N GLY A 94 3.83 -2.49 17.15
CA GLY A 94 4.28 -1.50 16.18
C GLY A 94 5.27 -0.52 16.78
N TYR A 95 6.17 -0.02 15.97
CA TYR A 95 7.09 1.04 16.35
C TYR A 95 7.09 2.16 15.33
N THR A 96 7.23 3.37 15.81
CA THR A 96 7.32 4.56 14.95
C THR A 96 8.74 5.10 15.02
N LEU A 97 9.37 5.23 13.88
CA LEU A 97 10.69 5.84 13.74
C LEU A 97 10.63 7.34 14.04
N LYS A 98 11.74 7.95 14.44
CA LYS A 98 11.84 9.41 14.58
C LYS A 98 11.56 10.18 13.28
N SER A 99 11.72 9.52 12.16
CA SER A 99 11.34 10.05 10.83
C SER A 99 9.81 10.07 10.58
N GLY A 100 9.01 9.44 11.43
CA GLY A 100 7.55 9.37 11.31
C GLY A 100 7.02 8.08 10.69
N MET A 101 7.86 7.23 10.10
CA MET A 101 7.45 5.94 9.55
C MET A 101 7.04 4.99 10.68
N THR A 102 5.85 4.41 10.57
CA THR A 102 5.37 3.35 11.48
C THR A 102 5.55 2.00 10.81
N VAL A 103 6.09 1.05 11.56
CA VAL A 103 6.31 -0.33 11.15
C VAL A 103 5.57 -1.24 12.11
N VAL A 104 4.88 -2.23 11.58
CA VAL A 104 4.16 -3.24 12.35
C VAL A 104 4.89 -4.57 12.22
N TYR A 105 5.23 -5.17 13.34
CA TYR A 105 5.71 -6.55 13.41
C TYR A 105 4.57 -7.45 13.87
N ASP A 106 4.21 -8.42 13.05
CA ASP A 106 3.25 -9.47 13.38
C ASP A 106 3.92 -10.83 13.21
N TYR A 107 4.14 -11.54 14.32
CA TYR A 107 4.83 -12.82 14.33
C TYR A 107 4.19 -13.84 13.39
N ASN A 108 2.87 -13.90 13.38
CA ASN A 108 2.15 -14.89 12.57
C ASN A 108 2.34 -14.61 11.06
N ILE A 109 2.33 -13.35 10.67
CA ILE A 109 2.52 -12.96 9.28
C ILE A 109 3.97 -13.21 8.86
N VAL A 110 4.94 -12.75 9.68
CA VAL A 110 6.38 -12.92 9.40
C VAL A 110 6.76 -14.39 9.24
N HIS A 111 6.17 -15.29 10.03
CA HIS A 111 6.45 -16.73 9.97
C HIS A 111 5.48 -17.51 9.08
N GLY A 112 4.60 -16.84 8.35
CA GLY A 112 3.63 -17.50 7.48
C GLY A 112 2.65 -18.40 8.24
N ILE A 113 2.48 -18.15 9.54
CA ILE A 113 1.53 -18.88 10.38
C ILE A 113 0.13 -18.33 10.05
N ARG A 114 -0.57 -19.01 9.19
CA ARG A 114 -2.00 -18.74 8.97
C ARG A 114 -2.75 -19.30 10.15
N GLU A 115 -3.22 -18.44 11.06
CA GLU A 115 -4.24 -18.89 12.02
C GLU A 115 -5.39 -19.49 11.21
N GLY A 116 -5.62 -20.79 11.47
CA GLY A 116 -6.47 -21.64 10.65
C GLY A 116 -7.94 -21.22 10.64
N SER A 117 -8.23 -20.15 9.98
CA SER A 117 -9.50 -20.03 9.31
C SER A 117 -9.38 -20.89 8.05
N GLU A 118 -9.91 -22.12 8.09
CA GLU A 118 -10.30 -22.77 6.85
C GLU A 118 -10.97 -21.68 6.00
N PRO A 119 -10.55 -21.50 4.71
CA PRO A 119 -11.22 -20.56 3.87
C PRO A 119 -12.72 -20.88 3.99
N VAL A 120 -13.48 -19.94 4.53
CA VAL A 120 -14.93 -20.08 4.56
C VAL A 120 -15.28 -20.21 3.09
N LYS A 121 -15.54 -21.45 2.65
CA LYS A 121 -16.17 -21.69 1.36
C LYS A 121 -17.55 -21.07 1.45
N ILE A 122 -17.59 -19.80 1.16
CA ILE A 122 -18.83 -19.13 0.87
C ILE A 122 -19.22 -19.72 -0.49
N GLU A 123 -20.01 -20.77 -0.46
CA GLU A 123 -20.71 -21.25 -1.66
C GLU A 123 -21.73 -20.18 -2.01
N PHE A 124 -21.25 -19.13 -2.66
CA PHE A 124 -22.16 -18.20 -3.31
C PHE A 124 -22.82 -18.97 -4.45
N SER A 125 -24.15 -19.02 -4.41
CA SER A 125 -24.94 -19.11 -5.62
C SER A 125 -24.98 -17.70 -6.22
N PRO A 126 -24.03 -17.33 -7.09
CA PRO A 126 -23.70 -15.93 -7.36
C PRO A 126 -24.85 -15.15 -7.99
N ALA A 127 -25.78 -15.86 -8.65
CA ALA A 127 -26.82 -15.23 -9.43
C ALA A 127 -28.08 -14.82 -8.63
N GLU A 128 -28.39 -15.48 -7.52
CA GLU A 128 -29.60 -15.18 -6.76
C GLU A 128 -29.34 -14.19 -5.61
N GLU A 129 -28.18 -14.26 -4.97
CA GLU A 129 -27.85 -13.42 -3.82
C GLU A 129 -27.48 -12.00 -4.23
N VAL A 130 -26.73 -11.87 -5.33
CA VAL A 130 -26.41 -10.55 -5.93
C VAL A 130 -27.69 -9.87 -6.46
N ARG A 131 -28.64 -10.62 -7.01
CA ARG A 131 -29.94 -10.07 -7.39
C ARG A 131 -30.72 -9.53 -6.19
N GLY A 132 -30.70 -10.21 -5.04
CA GLY A 132 -31.38 -9.74 -3.83
C GLY A 132 -30.82 -8.41 -3.33
N ILE A 133 -29.53 -8.20 -3.36
CA ILE A 133 -28.87 -6.96 -2.92
C ILE A 133 -29.17 -5.78 -3.86
N LEU A 134 -29.30 -6.04 -5.16
CA LEU A 134 -29.48 -5.00 -6.17
C LEU A 134 -30.96 -4.73 -6.52
N ASP A 135 -31.84 -5.69 -6.30
CA ASP A 135 -33.30 -5.53 -6.50
C ASP A 135 -34.00 -4.72 -5.39
N ASP A 136 -33.34 -4.53 -4.24
CA ASP A 136 -33.90 -3.78 -3.10
C ASP A 136 -33.94 -2.25 -3.34
N GLY A 137 -33.68 -1.82 -4.55
CA GLY A 137 -33.90 -0.43 -5.01
C GLY A 137 -32.99 0.63 -4.38
N ALA A 138 -32.03 0.20 -3.58
CA ALA A 138 -31.32 1.10 -2.67
C ALA A 138 -30.07 1.77 -3.26
N VAL A 139 -29.52 1.31 -4.39
CA VAL A 139 -28.31 1.92 -4.96
C VAL A 139 -28.43 2.09 -6.47
N THR A 140 -29.03 3.16 -6.90
CA THR A 140 -28.72 3.71 -8.24
C THR A 140 -27.40 4.47 -8.14
N ALA A 141 -26.28 3.76 -8.10
CA ALA A 141 -24.99 4.40 -8.32
C ALA A 141 -25.03 5.05 -9.70
N SER A 142 -24.83 6.36 -9.76
CA SER A 142 -24.73 7.10 -11.03
C SER A 142 -23.53 6.60 -11.85
N ASN A 143 -22.57 5.95 -11.18
CA ASN A 143 -21.42 5.30 -11.76
C ASN A 143 -21.57 3.78 -11.64
N ARG A 144 -21.56 3.09 -12.77
CA ARG A 144 -21.73 1.64 -12.88
C ARG A 144 -20.41 0.88 -13.06
N ASN A 145 -19.30 1.60 -13.14
CA ASN A 145 -18.01 0.99 -13.34
C ASN A 145 -17.56 0.24 -12.07
N VAL A 146 -16.88 -0.86 -12.26
CA VAL A 146 -16.40 -1.76 -11.23
C VAL A 146 -14.88 -1.75 -11.23
N ALA A 147 -14.27 -1.61 -10.07
CA ALA A 147 -12.83 -1.79 -9.87
C ALA A 147 -12.57 -2.96 -8.92
N VAL A 148 -11.53 -3.73 -9.22
CA VAL A 148 -10.94 -4.70 -8.31
C VAL A 148 -9.50 -4.29 -8.06
N TYR A 149 -9.14 -4.15 -6.80
CA TYR A 149 -7.77 -3.93 -6.35
C TYR A 149 -7.26 -5.24 -5.78
N ALA A 150 -6.39 -5.91 -6.53
CA ALA A 150 -5.86 -7.23 -6.23
C ALA A 150 -4.32 -7.23 -6.27
N PRO A 151 -3.64 -6.57 -5.32
CA PRO A 151 -2.20 -6.34 -5.35
C PRO A 151 -1.37 -7.63 -5.34
N TYR A 152 -1.96 -8.75 -4.94
CA TYR A 152 -1.29 -10.06 -4.93
C TYR A 152 -1.64 -10.96 -6.12
N LEU A 153 -2.47 -10.48 -7.04
CA LEU A 153 -2.85 -11.23 -8.24
C LEU A 153 -1.61 -11.58 -9.08
N GLY A 154 -1.39 -12.89 -9.26
CA GLY A 154 -0.23 -13.41 -9.99
C GLY A 154 1.10 -13.38 -9.22
N ILE A 155 1.08 -12.92 -7.96
CA ILE A 155 2.24 -12.91 -7.05
C ILE A 155 2.09 -14.04 -6.03
N ASP A 156 0.94 -14.12 -5.37
CA ASP A 156 0.63 -15.16 -4.39
C ASP A 156 -0.46 -16.09 -4.95
N GLU A 157 -0.23 -17.41 -4.86
CA GLU A 157 -1.16 -18.40 -5.43
C GLU A 157 -2.52 -18.34 -4.71
N GLY A 158 -3.57 -18.10 -5.50
CA GLY A 158 -4.96 -18.10 -5.04
C GLY A 158 -5.45 -16.77 -4.47
N VAL A 159 -4.59 -15.79 -4.26
CA VAL A 159 -4.99 -14.45 -3.85
C VAL A 159 -5.31 -13.59 -5.07
N GLY A 160 -6.39 -12.84 -5.01
CA GLY A 160 -6.81 -11.95 -6.09
C GLY A 160 -7.59 -12.60 -7.21
N THR A 161 -7.48 -13.92 -7.39
CA THR A 161 -8.05 -14.62 -8.54
C THR A 161 -9.57 -14.71 -8.48
N TYR A 162 -10.13 -14.98 -7.31
CA TYR A 162 -11.57 -15.20 -7.18
C TYR A 162 -12.38 -13.93 -7.50
N TYR A 163 -12.01 -12.81 -6.91
CA TYR A 163 -12.74 -11.56 -7.13
C TYR A 163 -12.51 -11.01 -8.53
N SER A 164 -11.28 -11.07 -9.04
CA SER A 164 -10.94 -10.52 -10.36
C SER A 164 -11.50 -11.36 -11.52
N GLU A 165 -11.45 -12.68 -11.43
CA GLU A 165 -11.81 -13.57 -12.55
C GLU A 165 -13.24 -14.12 -12.46
N THR A 166 -13.82 -14.21 -11.26
CA THR A 166 -15.12 -14.86 -11.07
C THR A 166 -16.20 -13.86 -10.65
N PHE A 167 -15.97 -13.10 -9.57
CA PHE A 167 -17.04 -12.30 -8.97
C PHE A 167 -17.22 -10.94 -9.68
N ALA A 168 -16.14 -10.21 -9.93
CA ALA A 168 -16.20 -8.89 -10.55
C ALA A 168 -16.77 -8.89 -11.98
N PRO A 169 -16.49 -9.88 -12.85
CA PRO A 169 -17.14 -9.99 -14.15
C PRO A 169 -18.66 -10.14 -14.07
N VAL A 170 -19.16 -10.87 -13.05
CA VAL A 170 -20.61 -11.02 -12.82
C VAL A 170 -21.22 -9.68 -12.43
N ILE A 171 -20.60 -8.97 -11.48
CA ILE A 171 -21.08 -7.66 -11.02
C ILE A 171 -21.04 -6.64 -12.18
N SER A 172 -19.94 -6.59 -12.95
CA SER A 172 -19.81 -5.70 -14.11
C SER A 172 -20.89 -5.99 -15.16
N SER A 173 -21.14 -7.26 -15.46
CA SER A 173 -22.22 -7.68 -16.37
C SER A 173 -23.58 -7.23 -15.87
N TYR A 174 -23.84 -7.35 -14.56
CA TYR A 174 -25.11 -6.95 -13.94
C TYR A 174 -25.28 -5.43 -13.95
N THR A 175 -24.24 -4.67 -13.61
CA THR A 175 -24.29 -3.21 -13.60
C THR A 175 -24.32 -2.62 -15.00
N GLY A 176 -23.84 -3.35 -16.00
CA GLY A 176 -23.62 -2.86 -17.38
C GLY A 176 -22.50 -1.83 -17.47
N GLY A 177 -21.62 -1.76 -16.46
CA GLY A 177 -20.43 -0.90 -16.42
C GLY A 177 -19.18 -1.61 -16.92
N THR A 178 -18.08 -0.87 -16.98
CA THR A 178 -16.75 -1.43 -17.29
C THR A 178 -16.13 -2.04 -16.05
N LEU A 179 -15.41 -3.14 -16.22
CA LEU A 179 -14.56 -3.73 -15.19
C LEU A 179 -13.11 -3.28 -15.40
N THR A 180 -12.49 -2.79 -14.36
CA THR A 180 -11.04 -2.54 -14.29
C THR A 180 -10.45 -3.39 -13.16
N VAL A 181 -9.39 -4.11 -13.46
CA VAL A 181 -8.64 -4.89 -12.47
C VAL A 181 -7.26 -4.29 -12.34
N TYR A 182 -6.94 -3.83 -11.14
CA TYR A 182 -5.59 -3.40 -10.74
C TYR A 182 -4.95 -4.60 -10.02
N GLY A 183 -4.05 -5.30 -10.71
CA GLY A 183 -3.52 -6.56 -10.24
C GLY A 183 -2.01 -6.57 -10.10
N GLY A 184 -1.50 -7.27 -9.10
CA GLY A 184 -0.07 -7.47 -8.91
C GLY A 184 0.70 -6.15 -8.83
N ASN A 185 1.79 -6.07 -9.58
CA ASN A 185 2.65 -4.88 -9.62
C ASN A 185 2.00 -3.65 -10.30
N GLU A 186 0.83 -3.81 -10.91
CA GLU A 186 0.07 -2.71 -11.49
C GLU A 186 -0.89 -2.07 -10.48
N CYS A 187 -1.01 -2.63 -9.26
CA CYS A 187 -1.80 -2.08 -8.18
C CYS A 187 -0.90 -1.28 -7.23
N ASP A 188 -0.97 0.02 -7.29
CA ASP A 188 -0.17 0.92 -6.44
C ASP A 188 -1.03 1.97 -5.73
N VAL A 189 -0.38 2.79 -4.91
CA VAL A 189 -1.06 3.86 -4.14
C VAL A 189 -1.73 4.88 -5.06
N THR A 190 -1.17 5.12 -6.23
CA THR A 190 -1.74 6.08 -7.20
C THR A 190 -3.09 5.58 -7.70
N ASP A 191 -3.23 4.26 -7.94
CA ASP A 191 -4.48 3.66 -8.38
C ASP A 191 -5.57 3.82 -7.32
N LEU A 192 -5.23 3.69 -6.03
CA LEU A 192 -6.18 3.89 -4.94
C LEU A 192 -6.72 5.33 -4.90
N THR A 193 -5.96 6.31 -5.32
CA THR A 193 -6.45 7.70 -5.42
C THR A 193 -7.55 7.88 -6.47
N GLU A 194 -7.70 6.91 -7.38
CA GLU A 194 -8.68 6.92 -8.46
C GLU A 194 -10.00 6.21 -8.12
N MET A 195 -10.15 5.67 -6.91
CA MET A 195 -11.35 4.95 -6.46
C MET A 195 -12.66 5.72 -6.73
N TYR A 196 -12.62 7.04 -6.65
CA TYR A 196 -13.81 7.89 -6.91
C TYR A 196 -14.40 7.71 -8.33
N LYS A 197 -13.66 7.12 -9.26
CA LYS A 197 -14.10 6.85 -10.65
C LYS A 197 -15.05 5.65 -10.76
N TYR A 198 -15.18 4.87 -9.68
CA TYR A 198 -15.93 3.61 -9.69
C TYR A 198 -17.12 3.66 -8.76
N GLY A 199 -18.20 3.01 -9.15
CA GLY A 199 -19.40 2.87 -8.33
C GLY A 199 -19.38 1.63 -7.47
N VAL A 200 -18.60 0.63 -7.85
CA VAL A 200 -18.34 -0.59 -7.09
C VAL A 200 -16.83 -0.80 -6.99
N ILE A 201 -16.36 -0.97 -5.76
CA ILE A 201 -14.95 -1.20 -5.46
C ILE A 201 -14.83 -2.49 -4.66
N MET A 202 -13.91 -3.33 -5.08
CA MET A 202 -13.59 -4.59 -4.41
C MET A 202 -12.10 -4.63 -4.10
N PHE A 203 -11.77 -5.04 -2.90
CA PHE A 203 -10.41 -5.33 -2.49
C PHE A 203 -10.25 -6.84 -2.32
N ASP A 204 -9.27 -7.40 -3.01
CA ASP A 204 -8.83 -8.78 -2.84
C ASP A 204 -7.36 -8.77 -2.43
N SER A 205 -7.15 -8.57 -1.14
CA SER A 205 -5.83 -8.36 -0.56
C SER A 205 -5.82 -8.87 0.88
N HIS A 206 -4.62 -8.98 1.45
CA HIS A 206 -4.48 -9.16 2.89
C HIS A 206 -4.89 -7.89 3.63
N GLY A 207 -5.48 -8.06 4.80
CA GLY A 207 -5.85 -6.97 5.70
C GLY A 207 -5.17 -7.11 7.05
N LEU A 208 -4.92 -5.99 7.70
CA LEU A 208 -4.43 -5.93 9.07
C LEU A 208 -5.23 -4.90 9.85
N GLU A 209 -5.57 -5.22 11.09
CA GLU A 209 -6.04 -4.24 12.07
C GLU A 209 -4.87 -3.85 12.98
N TYR A 210 -4.56 -2.56 13.04
CA TYR A 210 -3.52 -2.04 13.91
C TYR A 210 -3.96 -0.70 14.51
N ASP A 211 -3.81 -0.54 15.82
CA ASP A 211 -4.20 0.66 16.59
C ASP A 211 -5.66 1.09 16.37
N GLY A 212 -6.56 0.10 16.20
CA GLY A 212 -7.99 0.31 15.94
C GLY A 212 -8.33 0.79 14.54
N LEU A 213 -7.38 0.79 13.62
CA LEU A 213 -7.55 1.14 12.21
C LEU A 213 -7.41 -0.10 11.35
N SER A 214 -8.18 -0.14 10.25
CA SER A 214 -8.11 -1.22 9.27
C SER A 214 -7.22 -0.81 8.10
N TYR A 215 -6.32 -1.68 7.72
CA TYR A 215 -5.39 -1.49 6.63
C TYR A 215 -5.54 -2.58 5.59
N ILE A 216 -5.28 -2.24 4.34
CA ILE A 216 -5.10 -3.20 3.25
C ILE A 216 -3.63 -3.26 2.86
N ALA A 217 -3.15 -4.47 2.56
CA ALA A 217 -1.79 -4.66 2.09
C ALA A 217 -1.69 -4.39 0.58
N ILE A 218 -0.65 -3.68 0.17
CA ILE A 218 -0.25 -3.52 -1.22
C ILE A 218 1.20 -3.98 -1.37
N HIS A 219 1.53 -4.52 -2.53
CA HIS A 219 2.88 -5.04 -2.80
C HIS A 219 3.79 -4.02 -3.49
N ASN A 220 3.22 -3.00 -4.08
CA ASN A 220 3.95 -2.02 -4.88
C ASN A 220 4.00 -0.66 -4.19
N GLU A 221 5.21 -0.21 -3.83
CA GLU A 221 5.46 1.07 -3.17
C GLU A 221 5.39 2.31 -4.08
N ASN A 222 5.08 2.14 -5.36
CA ASN A 222 4.96 3.24 -6.29
C ASN A 222 3.91 4.25 -5.80
N GLY A 223 4.26 5.52 -5.85
CA GLY A 223 3.41 6.60 -5.39
C GLY A 223 3.41 6.87 -3.89
N VAL A 224 4.01 5.99 -3.06
CA VAL A 224 4.18 6.24 -1.61
C VAL A 224 5.22 7.31 -1.38
N THR A 225 4.92 8.24 -0.48
CA THR A 225 5.80 9.34 -0.11
C THR A 225 6.16 9.31 1.39
N ALA A 226 7.21 10.03 1.78
CA ALA A 226 7.53 10.20 3.19
C ALA A 226 6.39 10.84 4.01
N SER A 227 5.59 11.69 3.36
CA SER A 227 4.41 12.31 3.98
C SER A 227 3.32 11.29 4.33
N ASP A 228 3.12 10.26 3.50
CA ASP A 228 2.10 9.24 3.71
C ASP A 228 2.41 8.41 4.96
N TYR A 229 3.69 8.11 5.18
CA TYR A 229 4.15 7.51 6.44
C TYR A 229 3.99 8.45 7.63
N SER A 230 4.43 9.70 7.49
CA SER A 230 4.39 10.67 8.60
C SER A 230 2.96 11.01 9.06
N ASN A 231 1.99 10.91 8.16
CA ASN A 231 0.58 11.12 8.43
C ASN A 231 -0.13 9.85 8.94
N GLY A 232 0.54 8.69 8.96
CA GLY A 232 -0.05 7.42 9.36
C GLY A 232 -1.01 6.81 8.34
N TRP A 233 -1.07 7.36 7.12
CA TRP A 233 -1.87 6.79 6.05
C TRP A 233 -1.28 5.50 5.51
N VAL A 234 0.04 5.40 5.53
CA VAL A 234 0.79 4.18 5.19
C VAL A 234 1.59 3.74 6.40
N VAL A 235 1.54 2.45 6.69
CA VAL A 235 2.45 1.78 7.62
C VAL A 235 3.15 0.64 6.90
N GLU A 236 4.31 0.19 7.38
CA GLU A 236 4.98 -0.97 6.80
C GLU A 236 4.85 -2.19 7.69
N LEU A 237 4.78 -3.36 7.07
CA LEU A 237 4.93 -4.63 7.75
C LEU A 237 6.43 -4.96 7.83
N ALA A 238 6.89 -5.37 9.00
CA ALA A 238 8.26 -5.80 9.20
C ALA A 238 8.57 -7.03 8.33
N GLY A 239 9.77 -7.09 7.77
CA GLY A 239 10.22 -8.17 6.90
C GLY A 239 10.07 -7.85 5.42
N ASP A 240 8.98 -8.21 4.80
CA ASP A 240 8.84 -8.23 3.34
C ASP A 240 8.65 -6.85 2.68
N GLY A 241 8.57 -5.77 3.47
CA GLY A 241 8.38 -4.41 2.92
C GLY A 241 6.98 -4.19 2.34
N ILE A 242 6.00 -4.94 2.82
CA ILE A 242 4.61 -4.78 2.44
C ILE A 242 4.08 -3.48 3.03
N GLN A 243 3.54 -2.62 2.18
CA GLN A 243 2.85 -1.41 2.62
C GLN A 243 1.41 -1.75 3.00
N LEU A 244 1.00 -1.20 4.13
CA LEU A 244 -0.36 -1.29 4.65
C LEU A 244 -0.99 0.09 4.55
N ILE A 245 -2.08 0.21 3.81
CA ILE A 245 -2.76 1.47 3.56
C ILE A 245 -4.03 1.52 4.37
N HIS A 246 -4.20 2.60 5.14
CA HIS A 246 -5.43 2.91 5.84
C HIS A 246 -6.52 3.33 4.86
N LEU A 247 -7.69 2.70 4.95
CA LEU A 247 -8.87 2.96 4.13
C LEU A 247 -9.80 3.98 4.77
#